data_90d8d5893bd9bbe9bfdf587a634418e5
#
_entry.id   90d8d5893bd9bbe9bfdf587a634418e5
#
_cell.length_a   1.000
_cell.length_b   1.000
_cell.length_c   1.000
_cell.angle_alpha   90.00
_cell.angle_beta   90.00
_cell.angle_gamma   90.00
#
_symmetry.space_group_name_H-M   'P 1'
#
loop_
_entity.id
_entity.type
_entity.pdbx_description
1 polymer ?
#
loop_
_entity_poly.entity_id
_entity_poly.type
_entity_poly.pdbx_seq_one_letter_code
_entity_poly.pdbx_strand_id
1 'polypeptide(L)'
;MQLQEATDKLSLPARLARLRDACQQHPMPSLSERRAHLSQLKRALIAHKQPLCDALAKDYGQRSDYDSMIADILPCVMQINYTQKRIKRWMRPHRRHTGLLLAPARVEVFYQPLGVVGIIVPWNFPVMLSLGPLISAIAAGNRAMLKLSEFTPHTNRVLRELLDGVFDEREVMVIEGDAQVAAAFSALPFDHLLFTGSTAVGRLVMAAAAPQLTPLTLELGGKSPCLIAPDMPLALAVERMIFGKSLNAGQICVAPDYVLLPRGQEQAFVEAYRDHFARLYPQGLGSQDYGSIINGRQYERLTGWLAEAERAGAQIHPCGSPARDDGAHRLLPHLLTEVPSHCQLMQQEIFGPLLPIVPYDSLDEALAYIAARPRPLAFYLMSLDPALQQKVIRETHSGGMAINDSLFQVAADDVPFGGIGASGMGHYHGHEGFLTFSKAKTVLSRGRFSTGTMVHPPYRRWHQRLMMALFLR
;
A
#
# COMPACT_ATOMS: atom_id res chain seq x y z
N MET A 1 -25.28 5.73 -20.59
CA MET A 1 -25.44 7.18 -20.36
C MET A 1 -26.65 7.52 -19.48
N GLN A 2 -27.91 7.23 -19.84
CA GLN A 2 -29.08 7.56 -19.00
C GLN A 2 -29.13 6.84 -17.64
N LEU A 3 -28.72 5.57 -17.54
CA LEU A 3 -28.64 4.82 -16.28
C LEU A 3 -27.56 5.38 -15.35
N GLN A 4 -26.45 5.83 -15.88
CA GLN A 4 -25.33 6.41 -15.16
C GLN A 4 -25.66 7.79 -14.59
N GLU A 5 -26.33 8.66 -15.36
CA GLU A 5 -26.85 9.94 -14.85
C GLU A 5 -27.89 9.75 -13.74
N ALA A 6 -28.68 8.67 -13.78
CA ALA A 6 -29.64 8.34 -12.72
C ALA A 6 -28.93 7.85 -11.45
N THR A 7 -27.83 7.09 -11.58
CA THR A 7 -27.04 6.59 -10.45
C THR A 7 -26.24 7.71 -9.78
N ASP A 8 -25.72 8.67 -10.53
CA ASP A 8 -25.00 9.82 -9.97
C ASP A 8 -25.88 10.76 -9.11
N LYS A 9 -27.19 10.67 -9.27
CA LYS A 9 -28.17 11.36 -8.42
C LYS A 9 -28.51 10.63 -7.11
N LEU A 10 -28.10 9.36 -6.96
CA LEU A 10 -28.35 8.58 -5.74
C LEU A 10 -27.41 9.02 -4.60
N SER A 11 -27.93 9.00 -3.37
CA SER A 11 -27.11 9.19 -2.18
C SER A 11 -26.11 8.03 -2.00
N LEU A 12 -24.99 8.26 -1.30
CA LEU A 12 -23.99 7.21 -1.03
C LEU A 12 -24.60 5.94 -0.39
N PRO A 13 -25.52 6.05 0.61
CA PRO A 13 -26.19 4.86 1.16
C PRO A 13 -27.03 4.10 0.12
N ALA A 14 -27.72 4.80 -0.78
CA ALA A 14 -28.51 4.17 -1.84
C ALA A 14 -27.61 3.45 -2.87
N ARG A 15 -26.46 4.01 -3.20
CA ARG A 15 -25.45 3.36 -4.06
C ARG A 15 -24.91 2.08 -3.42
N LEU A 16 -24.58 2.11 -2.12
CA LEU A 16 -24.13 0.94 -1.38
C LEU A 16 -25.23 -0.14 -1.33
N ALA A 17 -26.49 0.23 -1.07
CA ALA A 17 -27.62 -0.69 -1.06
C ALA A 17 -27.75 -1.44 -2.39
N ARG A 18 -27.60 -0.73 -3.53
CA ARG A 18 -27.64 -1.34 -4.86
C ARG A 18 -26.55 -2.40 -5.09
N LEU A 19 -25.32 -2.15 -4.62
CA LEU A 19 -24.24 -3.13 -4.66
C LEU A 19 -24.54 -4.34 -3.75
N ARG A 20 -25.12 -4.12 -2.57
CA ARG A 20 -25.53 -5.18 -1.66
C ARG A 20 -26.62 -6.07 -2.23
N ASP A 21 -27.62 -5.47 -2.86
CA ASP A 21 -28.67 -6.24 -3.54
C ASP A 21 -28.08 -7.15 -4.63
N ALA A 22 -27.12 -6.64 -5.40
CA ALA A 22 -26.38 -7.44 -6.39
C ALA A 22 -25.57 -8.58 -5.75
N CYS A 23 -24.93 -8.33 -4.59
CA CYS A 23 -24.24 -9.39 -3.82
C CYS A 23 -25.21 -10.48 -3.36
N GLN A 24 -26.42 -10.10 -2.88
CA GLN A 24 -27.42 -11.07 -2.43
C GLN A 24 -27.95 -11.92 -3.58
N GLN A 25 -28.15 -11.32 -4.76
CA GLN A 25 -28.60 -12.03 -5.96
C GLN A 25 -27.53 -12.98 -6.51
N HIS A 26 -26.25 -12.64 -6.39
CA HIS A 26 -25.11 -13.45 -6.88
C HIS A 26 -23.96 -13.46 -5.88
N PRO A 27 -24.08 -14.21 -4.76
CA PRO A 27 -23.13 -14.13 -3.62
C PRO A 27 -21.77 -14.80 -3.88
N MET A 28 -21.67 -15.68 -4.89
CA MET A 28 -20.46 -16.47 -5.15
C MET A 28 -20.13 -16.49 -6.66
N PRO A 29 -19.57 -15.42 -7.22
CA PRO A 29 -19.11 -15.43 -8.60
C PRO A 29 -18.15 -16.59 -8.87
N SER A 30 -18.34 -17.25 -10.00
CA SER A 30 -17.54 -18.40 -10.41
C SER A 30 -16.10 -18.02 -10.73
N LEU A 31 -15.21 -19.02 -10.82
CA LEU A 31 -13.83 -18.80 -11.28
C LEU A 31 -13.78 -18.20 -12.69
N SER A 32 -14.69 -18.62 -13.59
CA SER A 32 -14.74 -18.11 -14.96
C SER A 32 -15.13 -16.65 -15.02
N GLU A 33 -16.11 -16.20 -14.24
CA GLU A 33 -16.54 -14.80 -14.14
C GLU A 33 -15.41 -13.91 -13.60
N ARG A 34 -14.80 -14.30 -12.45
CA ARG A 34 -13.67 -13.54 -11.88
C ARG A 34 -12.51 -13.41 -12.85
N ARG A 35 -12.17 -14.47 -13.58
CA ARG A 35 -11.13 -14.44 -14.62
C ARG A 35 -11.54 -13.60 -15.84
N ALA A 36 -12.80 -13.60 -16.22
CA ALA A 36 -13.30 -12.77 -17.31
C ALA A 36 -13.17 -11.29 -16.97
N HIS A 37 -13.59 -10.87 -15.76
CA HIS A 37 -13.44 -9.50 -15.27
C HIS A 37 -11.97 -9.06 -15.23
N LEU A 38 -11.08 -9.88 -14.67
CA LEU A 38 -9.63 -9.58 -14.64
C LEU A 38 -9.05 -9.47 -16.05
N SER A 39 -9.49 -10.30 -17.00
CA SER A 39 -9.04 -10.23 -18.39
C SER A 39 -9.55 -8.99 -19.10
N GLN A 40 -10.79 -8.59 -18.85
CA GLN A 40 -11.39 -7.37 -19.41
C GLN A 40 -10.70 -6.13 -18.84
N LEU A 41 -10.50 -6.08 -17.50
CA LEU A 41 -9.79 -5.00 -16.83
C LEU A 41 -8.37 -4.83 -17.39
N LYS A 42 -7.62 -5.93 -17.59
CA LYS A 42 -6.29 -5.89 -18.19
C LYS A 42 -6.31 -5.30 -19.60
N ARG A 43 -7.25 -5.73 -20.45
CA ARG A 43 -7.37 -5.22 -21.83
C ARG A 43 -7.72 -3.73 -21.84
N ALA A 44 -8.67 -3.32 -21.00
CA ALA A 44 -9.04 -1.92 -20.87
C ALA A 44 -7.88 -1.06 -20.37
N LEU A 45 -7.15 -1.52 -19.36
CA LEU A 45 -5.97 -0.82 -18.84
C LEU A 45 -4.88 -0.61 -19.92
N ILE A 46 -4.57 -1.65 -20.69
CA ILE A 46 -3.60 -1.56 -21.79
C ILE A 46 -4.09 -0.61 -22.88
N ALA A 47 -5.38 -0.62 -23.19
CA ALA A 47 -5.97 0.29 -24.19
C ALA A 47 -5.95 1.75 -23.73
N HIS A 48 -6.10 2.02 -22.42
CA HIS A 48 -6.10 3.36 -21.85
C HIS A 48 -4.72 3.83 -21.34
N LYS A 49 -3.63 3.09 -21.61
CA LYS A 49 -2.30 3.42 -21.06
C LYS A 49 -1.85 4.85 -21.36
N GLN A 50 -1.95 5.31 -22.62
CA GLN A 50 -1.53 6.67 -22.99
C GLN A 50 -2.49 7.73 -22.44
N PRO A 51 -3.83 7.61 -22.57
CA PRO A 51 -4.76 8.53 -21.90
C PRO A 51 -4.52 8.66 -20.39
N LEU A 52 -4.13 7.60 -19.69
CA LEU A 52 -3.77 7.65 -18.26
C LEU A 52 -2.47 8.41 -18.02
N CYS A 53 -1.43 8.18 -18.83
CA CYS A 53 -0.17 8.94 -18.75
C CYS A 53 -0.41 10.44 -18.97
N ASP A 54 -1.16 10.79 -20.03
CA ASP A 54 -1.51 12.17 -20.34
C ASP A 54 -2.31 12.85 -19.22
N ALA A 55 -3.23 12.10 -18.60
CA ALA A 55 -4.04 12.60 -17.50
C ALA A 55 -3.21 12.82 -16.22
N LEU A 56 -2.31 11.87 -15.89
CA LEU A 56 -1.37 11.99 -14.79
C LEU A 56 -0.44 13.19 -14.96
N ALA A 57 0.10 13.38 -16.19
CA ALA A 57 0.93 14.54 -16.49
C ALA A 57 0.16 15.86 -16.30
N LYS A 58 -1.13 15.92 -16.65
CA LYS A 58 -1.99 17.10 -16.43
C LYS A 58 -2.28 17.35 -14.96
N ASP A 59 -2.54 16.32 -14.17
CA ASP A 59 -2.83 16.45 -12.73
C ASP A 59 -1.59 16.93 -11.93
N TYR A 60 -0.38 16.54 -12.36
CA TYR A 60 0.86 16.95 -11.71
C TYR A 60 1.49 18.23 -12.28
N GLY A 61 1.05 18.66 -13.46
CA GLY A 61 1.74 19.67 -14.26
C GLY A 61 2.94 19.11 -15.05
N GLN A 62 3.69 18.17 -14.46
CA GLN A 62 4.75 17.38 -15.13
C GLN A 62 4.89 16.03 -14.41
N ARG A 63 4.72 14.94 -15.14
CA ARG A 63 5.04 13.58 -14.71
C ARG A 63 5.43 12.76 -15.93
N SER A 64 6.54 12.05 -15.86
CA SER A 64 7.04 11.23 -16.96
C SER A 64 6.04 10.12 -17.33
N ASP A 65 5.87 9.91 -18.63
CA ASP A 65 5.09 8.77 -19.14
C ASP A 65 5.69 7.44 -18.66
N TYR A 66 7.03 7.34 -18.62
CA TYR A 66 7.71 6.15 -18.13
C TYR A 66 7.49 5.93 -16.64
N ASP A 67 7.54 6.98 -15.80
CA ASP A 67 7.18 6.89 -14.39
C ASP A 67 5.75 6.37 -14.20
N SER A 68 4.82 6.92 -15.00
CA SER A 68 3.41 6.52 -14.98
C SER A 68 3.22 5.08 -15.44
N MET A 69 3.92 4.66 -16.48
CA MET A 69 3.87 3.28 -16.95
C MET A 69 4.48 2.29 -15.96
N ILE A 70 5.65 2.59 -15.38
CA ILE A 70 6.39 1.69 -14.48
C ILE A 70 5.73 1.60 -13.11
N ALA A 71 5.20 2.71 -12.58
CA ALA A 71 4.73 2.75 -11.19
C ALA A 71 3.20 2.65 -11.04
N ASP A 72 2.42 2.99 -12.07
CA ASP A 72 0.96 2.93 -12.02
C ASP A 72 0.37 1.80 -12.89
N ILE A 73 0.84 1.63 -14.15
CA ILE A 73 0.17 0.76 -15.12
C ILE A 73 0.75 -0.65 -15.10
N LEU A 74 2.07 -0.79 -15.24
CA LEU A 74 2.76 -2.09 -15.31
C LEU A 74 2.49 -2.97 -14.06
N PRO A 75 2.55 -2.45 -12.81
CA PRO A 75 2.28 -3.26 -11.63
C PRO A 75 0.86 -3.84 -11.63
N CYS A 76 -0.14 -3.08 -12.07
CA CYS A 76 -1.51 -3.59 -12.21
C CYS A 76 -1.60 -4.76 -13.21
N VAL A 77 -0.93 -4.64 -14.35
CA VAL A 77 -0.88 -5.71 -15.37
C VAL A 77 -0.19 -6.96 -14.82
N MET A 78 0.91 -6.78 -14.08
CA MET A 78 1.64 -7.89 -13.44
C MET A 78 0.78 -8.57 -12.39
N GLN A 79 0.14 -7.80 -11.50
CA GLN A 79 -0.76 -8.32 -10.47
C GLN A 79 -1.96 -9.06 -11.06
N ILE A 80 -2.58 -8.57 -12.14
CA ILE A 80 -3.65 -9.30 -12.84
C ILE A 80 -3.13 -10.64 -13.36
N ASN A 81 -1.97 -10.64 -14.05
CA ASN A 81 -1.39 -11.85 -14.60
C ASN A 81 -1.06 -12.89 -13.52
N TYR A 82 -0.49 -12.45 -12.40
CA TYR A 82 -0.19 -13.28 -11.25
C TYR A 82 -1.47 -13.87 -10.66
N THR A 83 -2.47 -13.03 -10.39
CA THR A 83 -3.76 -13.42 -9.82
C THR A 83 -4.49 -14.44 -10.70
N GLN A 84 -4.58 -14.22 -12.01
CA GLN A 84 -5.22 -15.14 -12.95
C GLN A 84 -4.61 -16.55 -12.94
N LYS A 85 -3.29 -16.64 -12.77
CA LYS A 85 -2.57 -17.93 -12.68
C LYS A 85 -2.88 -18.66 -11.38
N ARG A 86 -3.12 -17.93 -10.26
CA ARG A 86 -3.20 -18.48 -8.91
C ARG A 86 -4.63 -18.62 -8.37
N ILE A 87 -5.56 -17.80 -8.78
CA ILE A 87 -6.94 -17.70 -8.24
C ILE A 87 -7.66 -19.04 -8.12
N LYS A 88 -7.49 -19.96 -9.09
CA LYS A 88 -8.06 -21.32 -9.02
C LYS A 88 -7.58 -22.08 -7.78
N ARG A 89 -6.31 -21.91 -7.39
CA ARG A 89 -5.73 -22.52 -6.18
C ARG A 89 -6.27 -21.85 -4.92
N TRP A 90 -6.35 -20.53 -4.92
CA TRP A 90 -6.80 -19.76 -3.76
C TRP A 90 -8.26 -20.03 -3.40
N MET A 91 -9.12 -20.24 -4.39
CA MET A 91 -10.55 -20.54 -4.21
C MET A 91 -10.81 -21.97 -3.70
N ARG A 92 -9.83 -22.88 -3.72
CA ARG A 92 -10.04 -24.26 -3.27
C ARG A 92 -10.28 -24.32 -1.76
N PRO A 93 -11.25 -25.14 -1.29
CA PRO A 93 -11.36 -25.43 0.12
C PRO A 93 -10.08 -26.06 0.67
N HIS A 94 -9.66 -25.61 1.83
CA HIS A 94 -8.47 -26.12 2.51
C HIS A 94 -8.87 -27.09 3.62
N ARG A 95 -8.55 -28.36 3.44
CA ARG A 95 -8.72 -29.37 4.48
C ARG A 95 -7.82 -29.08 5.68
N ARG A 96 -8.40 -29.20 6.89
CA ARG A 96 -7.70 -28.97 8.16
C ARG A 96 -7.70 -30.25 9.00
N HIS A 97 -6.74 -30.35 9.91
CA HIS A 97 -6.64 -31.44 10.84
C HIS A 97 -7.79 -31.40 11.85
N THR A 98 -8.47 -32.55 12.04
CA THR A 98 -9.66 -32.64 12.90
C THR A 98 -9.35 -33.02 14.34
N GLY A 99 -8.20 -33.61 14.61
CA GLY A 99 -7.91 -34.27 15.88
C GLY A 99 -8.75 -35.54 16.12
N LEU A 100 -8.35 -36.35 17.09
CA LEU A 100 -8.99 -37.62 17.41
C LEU A 100 -10.45 -37.46 17.92
N LEU A 101 -10.72 -36.38 18.68
CA LEU A 101 -12.02 -36.11 19.27
C LEU A 101 -13.11 -35.81 18.24
N LEU A 102 -12.74 -35.31 17.08
CA LEU A 102 -13.69 -34.99 16.02
C LEU A 102 -13.74 -36.06 14.92
N ALA A 103 -12.80 -37.02 14.93
CA ALA A 103 -12.83 -38.11 13.95
C ALA A 103 -14.15 -38.90 14.04
N PRO A 104 -14.76 -39.32 12.91
CA PRO A 104 -14.30 -39.22 11.52
C PRO A 104 -14.80 -37.96 10.77
N ALA A 105 -15.04 -36.86 11.47
CA ALA A 105 -15.47 -35.62 10.85
C ALA A 105 -14.44 -35.07 9.84
N ARG A 106 -14.94 -34.35 8.86
CA ARG A 106 -14.13 -33.59 7.91
C ARG A 106 -14.24 -32.10 8.26
N VAL A 107 -13.10 -31.42 8.38
CA VAL A 107 -13.04 -29.97 8.59
C VAL A 107 -12.36 -29.33 7.40
N GLU A 108 -13.02 -28.35 6.83
CA GLU A 108 -12.52 -27.57 5.68
C GLU A 108 -12.74 -26.10 5.92
N VAL A 109 -11.86 -25.27 5.34
CA VAL A 109 -12.01 -23.81 5.26
C VAL A 109 -12.38 -23.45 3.84
N PHE A 110 -13.52 -22.80 3.68
CA PHE A 110 -14.01 -22.22 2.44
C PHE A 110 -13.80 -20.72 2.47
N TYR A 111 -13.33 -20.15 1.36
CA TYR A 111 -13.19 -18.72 1.20
C TYR A 111 -14.39 -18.16 0.43
N GLN A 112 -15.12 -17.26 1.08
CA GLN A 112 -16.31 -16.61 0.53
C GLN A 112 -16.06 -15.11 0.39
N PRO A 113 -16.61 -14.42 -0.64
CA PRO A 113 -16.59 -12.97 -0.70
C PRO A 113 -17.13 -12.37 0.60
N LEU A 114 -16.57 -11.22 1.01
CA LEU A 114 -17.11 -10.47 2.15
C LEU A 114 -18.45 -9.81 1.80
N GLY A 115 -18.56 -9.28 0.58
CA GLY A 115 -19.72 -8.54 0.10
C GLY A 115 -19.33 -7.30 -0.70
N VAL A 116 -19.54 -6.10 -0.15
CA VAL A 116 -19.17 -4.83 -0.77
C VAL A 116 -17.94 -4.24 -0.05
N VAL A 117 -16.87 -4.04 -0.82
CA VAL A 117 -15.61 -3.45 -0.34
C VAL A 117 -15.56 -1.98 -0.72
N GLY A 118 -15.29 -1.12 0.26
CA GLY A 118 -14.93 0.29 0.04
C GLY A 118 -13.41 0.43 -0.17
N ILE A 119 -13.00 1.26 -1.13
CA ILE A 119 -11.59 1.57 -1.41
C ILE A 119 -11.44 3.08 -1.51
N ILE A 120 -10.65 3.68 -0.61
CA ILE A 120 -10.33 5.11 -0.64
C ILE A 120 -8.91 5.28 -1.19
N VAL A 121 -8.81 5.99 -2.29
CA VAL A 121 -7.62 6.07 -3.14
C VAL A 121 -6.86 7.37 -2.91
N PRO A 122 -5.53 7.36 -2.74
CA PRO A 122 -4.71 8.56 -2.65
C PRO A 122 -4.37 9.10 -4.04
N TRP A 123 -3.66 10.22 -4.06
CA TRP A 123 -3.30 10.95 -5.29
C TRP A 123 -1.95 10.55 -5.90
N ASN A 124 -1.05 9.90 -5.13
CA ASN A 124 0.35 9.73 -5.55
C ASN A 124 0.57 8.66 -6.64
N PHE A 125 -0.18 7.57 -6.60
CA PHE A 125 -0.27 6.54 -7.65
C PHE A 125 -1.72 6.14 -7.84
N PRO A 126 -2.55 7.05 -8.39
CA PRO A 126 -4.01 6.89 -8.37
C PRO A 126 -4.49 5.68 -9.19
N VAL A 127 -3.76 5.27 -10.23
CA VAL A 127 -4.12 4.09 -11.03
C VAL A 127 -3.78 2.81 -10.26
N MET A 128 -2.55 2.66 -9.78
CA MET A 128 -2.10 1.46 -9.05
C MET A 128 -2.88 1.28 -7.74
N LEU A 129 -3.08 2.37 -6.98
CA LEU A 129 -3.73 2.30 -5.68
C LEU A 129 -5.27 2.27 -5.76
N SER A 130 -5.85 2.44 -6.95
CA SER A 130 -7.24 2.08 -7.27
C SER A 130 -7.35 0.63 -7.69
N LEU A 131 -6.58 0.25 -8.70
CA LEU A 131 -6.75 -1.05 -9.37
C LEU A 131 -6.13 -2.20 -8.59
N GLY A 132 -5.03 -2.00 -7.86
CA GLY A 132 -4.40 -3.05 -7.04
C GLY A 132 -5.35 -3.67 -6.02
N PRO A 133 -5.95 -2.87 -5.12
CA PRO A 133 -6.98 -3.37 -4.20
C PRO A 133 -8.22 -3.92 -4.93
N LEU A 134 -8.66 -3.28 -6.03
CA LEU A 134 -9.79 -3.75 -6.82
C LEU A 134 -9.53 -5.13 -7.42
N ILE A 135 -8.34 -5.39 -7.97
CA ILE A 135 -7.94 -6.70 -8.50
C ILE A 135 -8.08 -7.78 -7.41
N SER A 136 -7.62 -7.51 -6.20
CA SER A 136 -7.72 -8.42 -5.07
C SER A 136 -9.18 -8.63 -4.64
N ALA A 137 -9.99 -7.56 -4.59
CA ALA A 137 -11.41 -7.62 -4.25
C ALA A 137 -12.22 -8.45 -5.28
N ILE A 138 -11.99 -8.22 -6.59
CA ILE A 138 -12.63 -9.00 -7.68
C ILE A 138 -12.15 -10.46 -7.66
N ALA A 139 -10.88 -10.72 -7.40
CA ALA A 139 -10.37 -12.07 -7.26
C ALA A 139 -11.05 -12.82 -6.11
N ALA A 140 -11.32 -12.15 -5.00
CA ALA A 140 -12.08 -12.71 -3.88
C ALA A 140 -13.60 -12.82 -4.17
N GLY A 141 -14.12 -12.15 -5.22
CA GLY A 141 -15.50 -12.21 -5.67
C GLY A 141 -16.41 -11.12 -5.09
N ASN A 142 -15.84 -10.04 -4.56
CA ASN A 142 -16.58 -8.93 -3.99
C ASN A 142 -17.10 -7.96 -5.06
N ARG A 143 -18.04 -7.12 -4.66
CA ARG A 143 -18.39 -5.87 -5.30
C ARG A 143 -17.53 -4.76 -4.68
N ALA A 144 -17.29 -3.68 -5.41
CA ALA A 144 -16.42 -2.62 -4.93
C ALA A 144 -17.00 -1.23 -5.17
N MET A 145 -16.70 -0.32 -4.25
CA MET A 145 -17.00 1.09 -4.36
C MET A 145 -15.69 1.86 -4.14
N LEU A 146 -15.25 2.65 -5.13
CA LEU A 146 -13.97 3.35 -5.12
C LEU A 146 -14.20 4.85 -4.93
N LYS A 147 -13.63 5.43 -3.87
CA LYS A 147 -13.56 6.90 -3.70
C LYS A 147 -12.21 7.39 -4.20
N LEU A 148 -12.21 7.99 -5.37
CA LEU A 148 -11.01 8.54 -6.00
C LEU A 148 -10.59 9.86 -5.35
N SER A 149 -9.30 10.20 -5.49
CA SER A 149 -8.75 11.44 -4.92
C SER A 149 -9.22 12.67 -5.66
N GLU A 150 -9.60 13.72 -4.95
CA GLU A 150 -9.94 15.04 -5.51
C GLU A 150 -8.76 15.77 -6.15
N PHE A 151 -7.52 15.33 -5.87
CA PHE A 151 -6.30 15.96 -6.39
C PHE A 151 -5.89 15.45 -7.78
N THR A 152 -6.57 14.42 -8.31
CA THR A 152 -6.27 13.83 -9.63
C THR A 152 -7.49 13.76 -10.54
N PRO A 153 -8.18 14.92 -10.81
CA PRO A 153 -9.45 14.92 -11.53
C PRO A 153 -9.35 14.48 -13.00
N HIS A 154 -8.21 14.72 -13.67
CA HIS A 154 -8.02 14.25 -15.04
C HIS A 154 -7.86 12.74 -15.08
N THR A 155 -7.05 12.17 -14.18
CA THR A 155 -6.86 10.72 -14.05
C THR A 155 -8.17 10.03 -13.63
N ASN A 156 -8.95 10.63 -12.72
CA ASN A 156 -10.24 10.10 -12.29
C ASN A 156 -11.20 9.91 -13.45
N ARG A 157 -11.26 10.86 -14.38
CA ARG A 157 -12.12 10.77 -15.58
C ARG A 157 -11.77 9.53 -16.40
N VAL A 158 -10.47 9.34 -16.70
CA VAL A 158 -10.01 8.19 -17.49
C VAL A 158 -10.22 6.87 -16.75
N LEU A 159 -9.99 6.84 -15.43
CA LEU A 159 -10.26 5.66 -14.61
C LEU A 159 -11.75 5.32 -14.59
N ARG A 160 -12.63 6.31 -14.49
CA ARG A 160 -14.08 6.10 -14.57
C ARG A 160 -14.47 5.51 -15.92
N GLU A 161 -14.04 6.12 -17.03
CA GLU A 161 -14.32 5.62 -18.38
C GLU A 161 -13.85 4.16 -18.55
N LEU A 162 -12.65 3.86 -18.07
CA LEU A 162 -12.08 2.51 -18.09
C LEU A 162 -12.94 1.52 -17.30
N LEU A 163 -13.31 1.86 -16.07
CA LEU A 163 -14.05 0.97 -15.17
C LEU A 163 -15.48 0.76 -15.64
N ASP A 164 -16.16 1.82 -16.09
CA ASP A 164 -17.50 1.75 -16.64
C ASP A 164 -17.58 0.94 -17.95
N GLY A 165 -16.47 0.88 -18.70
CA GLY A 165 -16.34 0.02 -19.87
C GLY A 165 -16.12 -1.48 -19.57
N VAL A 166 -15.81 -1.82 -18.31
CA VAL A 166 -15.49 -3.18 -17.88
C VAL A 166 -16.56 -3.77 -16.97
N PHE A 167 -17.09 -2.99 -16.03
CA PHE A 167 -17.98 -3.43 -14.97
C PHE A 167 -19.36 -2.78 -15.07
N ASP A 168 -20.39 -3.54 -14.74
CA ASP A 168 -21.71 -2.98 -14.44
C ASP A 168 -21.64 -2.18 -13.12
N GLU A 169 -22.46 -1.13 -13.01
CA GLU A 169 -22.56 -0.30 -11.80
C GLU A 169 -23.03 -1.08 -10.54
N ARG A 170 -23.53 -2.30 -10.72
CA ARG A 170 -23.84 -3.26 -9.64
C ARG A 170 -22.66 -4.12 -9.23
N GLU A 171 -21.51 -3.94 -9.88
CA GLU A 171 -20.27 -4.66 -9.60
C GLU A 171 -19.18 -3.73 -9.06
N VAL A 172 -18.95 -2.62 -9.75
CA VAL A 172 -17.95 -1.60 -9.36
C VAL A 172 -18.56 -0.21 -9.55
N MET A 173 -18.47 0.62 -8.51
CA MET A 173 -18.88 2.02 -8.57
C MET A 173 -17.72 2.96 -8.26
N VAL A 174 -17.62 4.02 -9.04
CA VAL A 174 -16.66 5.12 -8.81
C VAL A 174 -17.37 6.30 -8.16
N ILE A 175 -16.77 6.81 -7.09
CA ILE A 175 -17.23 7.98 -6.34
C ILE A 175 -16.16 9.06 -6.42
N GLU A 176 -16.55 10.24 -6.82
CA GLU A 176 -15.73 11.45 -6.78
C GLU A 176 -16.27 12.42 -5.76
N GLY A 177 -15.46 13.37 -5.35
CA GLY A 177 -15.81 14.39 -4.36
C GLY A 177 -14.66 14.71 -3.43
N ASP A 178 -14.86 15.68 -2.58
CA ASP A 178 -13.89 16.24 -1.64
C ASP A 178 -13.75 15.43 -0.34
N ALA A 179 -13.08 16.01 0.64
CA ALA A 179 -12.90 15.42 1.95
C ALA A 179 -14.21 15.15 2.71
N GLN A 180 -15.28 15.93 2.45
CA GLN A 180 -16.59 15.71 3.09
C GLN A 180 -17.24 14.44 2.54
N VAL A 181 -17.15 14.23 1.22
CA VAL A 181 -17.60 12.99 0.57
C VAL A 181 -16.77 11.79 1.08
N ALA A 182 -15.45 11.94 1.24
CA ALA A 182 -14.60 10.90 1.80
C ALA A 182 -14.98 10.54 3.25
N ALA A 183 -15.30 11.52 4.09
CA ALA A 183 -15.77 11.30 5.45
C ALA A 183 -17.11 10.55 5.47
N ALA A 184 -18.09 10.98 4.66
CA ALA A 184 -19.37 10.31 4.51
C ALA A 184 -19.22 8.87 3.97
N PHE A 185 -18.31 8.67 3.01
CA PHE A 185 -17.97 7.36 2.48
C PHE A 185 -17.38 6.44 3.55
N SER A 186 -16.47 6.95 4.39
CA SER A 186 -15.83 6.18 5.48
C SER A 186 -16.82 5.71 6.55
N ALA A 187 -17.94 6.41 6.72
CA ALA A 187 -18.99 6.06 7.68
C ALA A 187 -20.01 5.04 7.13
N LEU A 188 -19.93 4.67 5.85
CA LEU A 188 -20.81 3.66 5.27
C LEU A 188 -20.52 2.27 5.84
N PRO A 189 -21.56 1.44 6.04
CA PRO A 189 -21.40 0.09 6.58
C PRO A 189 -20.87 -0.90 5.54
N PHE A 190 -19.65 -0.72 5.04
CA PHE A 190 -18.97 -1.67 4.15
C PHE A 190 -18.70 -3.01 4.86
N ASP A 191 -18.56 -4.08 4.09
CA ASP A 191 -18.12 -5.37 4.59
C ASP A 191 -16.59 -5.43 4.80
N HIS A 192 -15.86 -4.50 4.15
CA HIS A 192 -14.46 -4.16 4.40
C HIS A 192 -14.17 -2.78 3.81
N LEU A 193 -13.30 -2.01 4.45
CA LEU A 193 -12.84 -0.72 3.93
C LEU A 193 -11.32 -0.69 3.88
N LEU A 194 -10.77 -0.48 2.68
CA LEU A 194 -9.34 -0.22 2.47
C LEU A 194 -9.12 1.28 2.28
N PHE A 195 -8.20 1.83 3.02
CA PHE A 195 -7.76 3.21 2.92
C PHE A 195 -6.26 3.28 2.71
N THR A 196 -5.82 4.06 1.72
CA THR A 196 -4.43 4.43 1.52
C THR A 196 -4.28 5.95 1.65
N GLY A 197 -3.36 6.39 2.51
CA GLY A 197 -3.14 7.82 2.75
C GLY A 197 -2.31 8.12 4.00
N SER A 198 -2.42 9.35 4.53
CA SER A 198 -1.66 9.75 5.71
C SER A 198 -2.18 9.11 7.00
N THR A 199 -1.29 8.90 7.98
CA THR A 199 -1.64 8.36 9.31
C THR A 199 -2.71 9.20 10.01
N ALA A 200 -2.67 10.52 9.86
CA ALA A 200 -3.66 11.43 10.45
C ALA A 200 -5.06 11.17 9.89
N VAL A 201 -5.20 11.04 8.57
CA VAL A 201 -6.48 10.73 7.91
C VAL A 201 -6.91 9.29 8.19
N GLY A 202 -5.98 8.33 8.23
CA GLY A 202 -6.28 6.94 8.58
C GLY A 202 -6.94 6.78 9.95
N ARG A 203 -6.54 7.58 10.94
CA ARG A 203 -7.21 7.64 12.25
C ARG A 203 -8.66 8.12 12.15
N LEU A 204 -8.92 9.13 11.31
CA LEU A 204 -10.29 9.64 11.07
C LEU A 204 -11.16 8.59 10.37
N VAL A 205 -10.62 7.91 9.37
CA VAL A 205 -11.31 6.81 8.65
C VAL A 205 -11.63 5.68 9.63
N MET A 206 -10.68 5.29 10.48
CA MET A 206 -10.90 4.26 11.50
C MET A 206 -11.99 4.66 12.48
N ALA A 207 -12.00 5.91 12.94
CA ALA A 207 -13.02 6.42 13.85
C ALA A 207 -14.41 6.44 13.19
N ALA A 208 -14.50 6.82 11.89
CA ALA A 208 -15.75 6.85 11.13
C ALA A 208 -16.32 5.44 10.87
N ALA A 209 -15.47 4.45 10.65
CA ALA A 209 -15.85 3.06 10.38
C ALA A 209 -16.26 2.27 11.66
N ALA A 210 -15.73 2.66 12.83
CA ALA A 210 -15.92 1.93 14.08
C ALA A 210 -17.37 1.71 14.50
N PRO A 211 -18.31 2.68 14.38
CA PRO A 211 -19.73 2.46 14.73
C PRO A 211 -20.41 1.35 13.92
N GLN A 212 -19.91 1.06 12.72
CA GLN A 212 -20.44 0.03 11.84
C GLN A 212 -19.72 -1.32 11.99
N LEU A 213 -18.69 -1.40 12.85
CA LEU A 213 -17.80 -2.56 13.00
C LEU A 213 -17.17 -2.98 11.66
N THR A 214 -16.97 -2.03 10.74
CA THR A 214 -16.37 -2.29 9.44
C THR A 214 -14.89 -2.68 9.60
N PRO A 215 -14.47 -3.87 9.16
CA PRO A 215 -13.05 -4.25 9.16
C PRO A 215 -12.24 -3.34 8.23
N LEU A 216 -11.01 -3.01 8.64
CA LEU A 216 -10.17 -2.07 7.91
C LEU A 216 -8.84 -2.70 7.46
N THR A 217 -8.39 -2.27 6.28
CA THR A 217 -6.98 -2.27 5.89
C THR A 217 -6.55 -0.81 5.75
N LEU A 218 -5.52 -0.42 6.48
CA LEU A 218 -4.96 0.93 6.46
C LEU A 218 -3.54 0.86 5.93
N GLU A 219 -3.34 1.40 4.73
CA GLU A 219 -2.03 1.55 4.08
C GLU A 219 -1.57 3.00 4.28
N LEU A 220 -0.71 3.19 5.25
CA LEU A 220 -0.26 4.52 5.67
C LEU A 220 1.22 4.69 5.29
N GLY A 221 1.83 5.76 5.71
CA GLY A 221 3.22 6.02 5.41
C GLY A 221 4.13 5.87 6.64
N GLY A 222 5.00 6.82 6.81
CA GLY A 222 5.92 6.91 7.93
C GLY A 222 7.31 7.34 7.48
N LYS A 223 8.21 7.49 8.45
CA LYS A 223 9.60 7.87 8.18
C LYS A 223 10.44 6.63 7.91
N SER A 224 10.46 6.19 6.65
CA SER A 224 11.20 5.00 6.21
C SER A 224 12.71 5.24 6.22
N PRO A 225 13.49 4.58 7.11
CA PRO A 225 14.93 4.74 7.18
C PRO A 225 15.65 4.05 6.02
N CYS A 226 16.75 4.65 5.57
CA CYS A 226 17.77 3.96 4.80
C CYS A 226 19.05 3.88 5.64
N LEU A 227 19.35 2.71 6.18
CA LEU A 227 20.54 2.45 6.99
C LEU A 227 21.67 1.96 6.10
N ILE A 228 22.73 2.75 5.96
CA ILE A 228 23.94 2.40 5.24
C ILE A 228 24.96 1.91 6.26
N ALA A 229 25.35 0.64 6.17
CA ALA A 229 26.31 0.03 7.07
C ALA A 229 27.76 0.34 6.67
N PRO A 230 28.74 0.22 7.59
CA PRO A 230 30.15 0.55 7.31
C PRO A 230 30.80 -0.30 6.22
N ASP A 231 30.28 -1.51 5.97
CA ASP A 231 30.76 -2.43 4.94
C ASP A 231 30.27 -2.10 3.53
N MET A 232 29.30 -1.16 3.42
CA MET A 232 28.66 -0.83 2.14
C MET A 232 29.39 0.30 1.43
N PRO A 233 29.89 0.10 0.19
CA PRO A 233 30.43 1.22 -0.60
C PRO A 233 29.36 2.29 -0.87
N LEU A 234 29.66 3.55 -0.55
CA LEU A 234 28.70 4.66 -0.68
C LEU A 234 28.14 4.82 -2.10
N ALA A 235 28.99 4.70 -3.12
CA ALA A 235 28.53 4.81 -4.51
C ALA A 235 27.48 3.74 -4.85
N LEU A 236 27.64 2.50 -4.33
CA LEU A 236 26.68 1.41 -4.52
C LEU A 236 25.41 1.67 -3.71
N ALA A 237 25.53 2.16 -2.46
CA ALA A 237 24.37 2.52 -1.65
C ALA A 237 23.51 3.59 -2.36
N VAL A 238 24.13 4.62 -2.89
CA VAL A 238 23.47 5.69 -3.65
C VAL A 238 22.79 5.13 -4.89
N GLU A 239 23.49 4.32 -5.68
CA GLU A 239 22.92 3.67 -6.88
C GLU A 239 21.63 2.90 -6.55
N ARG A 240 21.61 2.17 -5.43
CA ARG A 240 20.49 1.32 -5.03
C ARG A 240 19.31 2.10 -4.44
N MET A 241 19.55 3.29 -3.85
CA MET A 241 18.51 4.03 -3.17
C MET A 241 17.94 5.21 -3.95
N ILE A 242 18.71 5.79 -4.89
CA ILE A 242 18.38 7.08 -5.49
C ILE A 242 17.06 7.03 -6.28
N PHE A 243 16.78 5.93 -6.97
CA PHE A 243 15.52 5.73 -7.71
C PHE A 243 14.32 5.81 -6.77
N GLY A 244 14.38 5.17 -5.58
CA GLY A 244 13.31 5.20 -4.59
C GLY A 244 13.02 6.60 -4.03
N LYS A 245 13.94 7.54 -4.15
CA LYS A 245 13.77 8.95 -3.72
C LYS A 245 13.48 9.91 -4.87
N SER A 246 13.81 9.54 -6.11
CA SER A 246 13.65 10.41 -7.29
C SER A 246 12.36 10.15 -8.06
N LEU A 247 11.91 8.90 -8.13
CA LEU A 247 10.63 8.54 -8.73
C LEU A 247 9.50 9.36 -8.12
N ASN A 248 8.64 9.93 -8.96
CA ASN A 248 7.53 10.81 -8.54
C ASN A 248 7.96 11.92 -7.57
N ALA A 249 9.20 12.44 -7.71
CA ALA A 249 9.83 13.41 -6.80
C ALA A 249 9.77 13.00 -5.31
N GLY A 250 9.87 11.71 -5.01
CA GLY A 250 9.84 11.17 -3.64
C GLY A 250 8.46 11.17 -2.99
N GLN A 251 7.39 11.43 -3.72
CA GLN A 251 5.99 11.41 -3.23
C GLN A 251 5.46 9.97 -3.16
N ILE A 252 6.12 9.13 -2.35
CA ILE A 252 5.90 7.69 -2.24
C ILE A 252 5.91 7.28 -0.77
N CYS A 253 4.93 6.51 -0.32
CA CYS A 253 4.80 6.03 1.06
C CYS A 253 5.97 5.17 1.54
N VAL A 254 6.70 4.57 0.61
CA VAL A 254 7.90 3.76 0.85
C VAL A 254 9.20 4.45 0.39
N ALA A 255 9.19 5.75 0.01
CA ALA A 255 10.41 6.45 -0.31
C ALA A 255 11.36 6.48 0.90
N PRO A 256 12.69 6.35 0.71
CA PRO A 256 13.64 6.67 1.78
C PRO A 256 13.36 8.07 2.33
N ASP A 257 13.02 8.16 3.61
CA ASP A 257 12.62 9.42 4.24
C ASP A 257 13.82 10.12 4.89
N TYR A 258 14.78 9.38 5.40
CA TYR A 258 16.07 9.82 5.89
C TYR A 258 17.13 8.72 5.74
N VAL A 259 18.39 9.13 5.74
CA VAL A 259 19.55 8.22 5.65
C VAL A 259 20.30 8.22 6.97
N LEU A 260 20.67 7.05 7.44
CA LEU A 260 21.63 6.83 8.51
C LEU A 260 22.94 6.30 7.91
N LEU A 261 24.06 6.93 8.21
CA LEU A 261 25.38 6.49 7.74
C LEU A 261 26.48 6.73 8.78
N PRO A 262 27.62 6.01 8.69
CA PRO A 262 28.72 6.20 9.62
C PRO A 262 29.23 7.66 9.63
N ARG A 263 29.46 8.20 10.83
CA ARG A 263 29.96 9.56 10.99
C ARG A 263 31.23 9.83 10.17
N GLY A 264 31.32 11.02 9.56
CA GLY A 264 32.41 11.44 8.70
C GLY A 264 32.26 11.06 7.23
N GLN A 265 31.17 10.35 6.88
CA GLN A 265 30.88 9.99 5.47
C GLN A 265 29.82 10.90 4.82
N GLU A 266 29.30 11.89 5.54
CA GLU A 266 28.18 12.74 5.12
C GLU A 266 28.49 13.48 3.83
N GLN A 267 29.65 14.12 3.76
CA GLN A 267 30.07 14.89 2.59
C GLN A 267 30.29 13.98 1.36
N ALA A 268 30.94 12.83 1.56
CA ALA A 268 31.17 11.86 0.49
C ALA A 268 29.85 11.30 -0.06
N PHE A 269 28.85 11.07 0.84
CA PHE A 269 27.51 10.65 0.43
C PHE A 269 26.81 11.76 -0.38
N VAL A 270 26.88 13.02 0.06
CA VAL A 270 26.30 14.16 -0.65
C VAL A 270 26.87 14.28 -2.06
N GLU A 271 28.18 14.18 -2.21
CA GLU A 271 28.88 14.25 -3.51
C GLU A 271 28.46 13.08 -4.41
N ALA A 272 28.51 11.84 -3.90
CA ALA A 272 28.11 10.66 -4.66
C ALA A 272 26.65 10.74 -5.11
N TYR A 273 25.74 11.23 -4.25
CA TYR A 273 24.32 11.38 -4.58
C TYR A 273 24.10 12.44 -5.67
N ARG A 274 24.73 13.61 -5.53
CA ARG A 274 24.63 14.71 -6.51
C ARG A 274 25.16 14.28 -7.88
N ASP A 275 26.31 13.61 -7.91
CA ASP A 275 26.92 13.10 -9.14
C ASP A 275 26.02 12.03 -9.81
N HIS A 276 25.43 11.14 -9.01
CA HIS A 276 24.53 10.12 -9.54
C HIS A 276 23.23 10.74 -10.05
N PHE A 277 22.66 11.69 -9.31
CA PHE A 277 21.46 12.42 -9.73
C PHE A 277 21.69 13.17 -11.04
N ALA A 278 22.81 13.86 -11.19
CA ALA A 278 23.18 14.58 -12.41
C ALA A 278 23.31 13.65 -13.64
N ARG A 279 23.75 12.40 -13.44
CA ARG A 279 23.78 11.40 -14.52
C ARG A 279 22.39 10.92 -14.91
N LEU A 280 21.50 10.72 -13.94
CA LEU A 280 20.11 10.25 -14.20
C LEU A 280 19.25 11.37 -14.81
N TYR A 281 19.45 12.61 -14.35
CA TYR A 281 18.66 13.77 -14.76
C TYR A 281 19.57 14.91 -15.23
N PRO A 282 20.25 14.75 -16.37
CA PRO A 282 21.28 15.71 -16.82
C PRO A 282 20.74 17.10 -17.12
N GLN A 283 19.44 17.23 -17.35
CA GLN A 283 18.77 18.52 -17.58
C GLN A 283 18.23 19.15 -16.27
N GLY A 284 18.44 18.52 -15.10
CA GLY A 284 17.95 19.02 -13.82
C GLY A 284 16.44 19.30 -13.84
N LEU A 285 16.04 20.54 -13.52
CA LEU A 285 14.63 20.98 -13.60
C LEU A 285 14.03 20.92 -15.01
N GLY A 286 14.85 20.94 -16.06
CA GLY A 286 14.38 20.79 -17.46
C GLY A 286 14.08 19.36 -17.86
N SER A 287 14.43 18.35 -17.06
CA SER A 287 14.24 16.94 -17.41
C SER A 287 12.75 16.59 -17.53
N GLN A 288 12.37 15.95 -18.62
CA GLN A 288 11.01 15.42 -18.80
C GLN A 288 10.77 14.16 -17.97
N ASP A 289 11.83 13.53 -17.46
CA ASP A 289 11.78 12.32 -16.64
C ASP A 289 11.65 12.60 -15.14
N TYR A 290 11.73 13.89 -14.73
CA TYR A 290 11.58 14.27 -13.32
C TYR A 290 10.23 14.98 -13.07
N GLY A 291 9.43 14.44 -12.14
CA GLY A 291 8.08 14.93 -11.87
C GLY A 291 7.99 16.20 -11.02
N SER A 292 6.81 16.85 -11.05
CA SER A 292 6.45 17.98 -10.17
C SER A 292 5.84 17.49 -8.87
N ILE A 293 5.79 18.37 -7.87
CA ILE A 293 4.98 18.20 -6.67
C ILE A 293 3.50 18.41 -7.05
N ILE A 294 2.61 17.54 -6.57
CA ILE A 294 1.21 17.44 -7.03
C ILE A 294 0.44 18.76 -7.00
N ASN A 295 0.68 19.63 -6.02
CA ASN A 295 -0.05 20.92 -5.90
C ASN A 295 0.72 21.92 -5.03
N GLY A 296 0.27 23.19 -5.07
CA GLY A 296 0.87 24.30 -4.32
C GLY A 296 0.95 24.04 -2.82
N ARG A 297 -0.08 23.47 -2.21
CA ARG A 297 -0.09 23.16 -0.77
C ARG A 297 1.04 22.21 -0.37
N GLN A 298 1.30 21.16 -1.15
CA GLN A 298 2.39 20.22 -0.87
C GLN A 298 3.75 20.85 -1.18
N TYR A 299 3.81 21.66 -2.22
CA TYR A 299 5.02 22.42 -2.56
C TYR A 299 5.41 23.41 -1.46
N GLU A 300 4.47 24.22 -1.00
CA GLU A 300 4.65 25.18 0.10
C GLU A 300 5.05 24.49 1.42
N ARG A 301 4.45 23.32 1.71
CA ARG A 301 4.85 22.53 2.87
C ARG A 301 6.31 22.11 2.81
N LEU A 302 6.77 21.60 1.67
CA LEU A 302 8.16 21.13 1.49
C LEU A 302 9.16 22.29 1.51
N THR A 303 8.87 23.36 0.79
CA THR A 303 9.75 24.57 0.76
C THR A 303 9.77 25.28 2.11
N GLY A 304 8.63 25.28 2.83
CA GLY A 304 8.53 25.78 4.19
C GLY A 304 9.39 24.99 5.19
N TRP A 305 9.40 23.67 5.09
CA TRP A 305 10.25 22.80 5.92
C TRP A 305 11.73 22.94 5.56
N LEU A 306 12.05 23.15 4.29
CA LEU A 306 13.41 23.42 3.86
C LEU A 306 13.92 24.73 4.48
N ALA A 307 13.13 25.81 4.42
CA ALA A 307 13.46 27.10 5.01
C ALA A 307 13.50 27.07 6.56
N GLU A 308 12.67 26.22 7.20
CA GLU A 308 12.74 25.96 8.65
C GLU A 308 14.07 25.34 9.03
N ALA A 309 14.48 24.27 8.33
CA ALA A 309 15.74 23.58 8.59
C ALA A 309 16.95 24.49 8.40
N GLU A 310 16.98 25.29 7.32
CA GLU A 310 18.05 26.25 7.05
C GLU A 310 18.17 27.30 8.16
N ARG A 311 17.03 27.87 8.61
CA ARG A 311 17.02 28.83 9.73
C ARG A 311 17.47 28.22 11.05
N ALA A 312 17.23 26.90 11.21
CA ALA A 312 17.64 26.14 12.39
C ALA A 312 19.11 25.70 12.35
N GLY A 313 19.85 26.05 11.27
CA GLY A 313 21.29 25.79 11.14
C GLY A 313 21.65 24.56 10.29
N ALA A 314 20.69 23.90 9.67
CA ALA A 314 20.97 22.79 8.77
C ALA A 314 21.72 23.27 7.52
N GLN A 315 22.64 22.45 7.02
CA GLN A 315 23.32 22.69 5.74
C GLN A 315 22.50 22.04 4.62
N ILE A 316 22.21 22.82 3.56
CA ILE A 316 21.39 22.41 2.43
C ILE A 316 22.25 22.13 1.22
N HIS A 317 22.12 20.94 0.62
CA HIS A 317 22.89 20.49 -0.54
C HIS A 317 21.94 20.15 -1.70
N PRO A 318 21.56 21.11 -2.55
CA PRO A 318 20.66 20.84 -3.69
C PRO A 318 21.37 20.03 -4.78
N CYS A 319 20.61 19.17 -5.47
CA CYS A 319 21.11 18.34 -6.57
C CYS A 319 21.00 19.02 -7.94
N GLY A 320 21.17 20.31 -8.00
CA GLY A 320 21.17 21.10 -9.25
C GLY A 320 21.06 22.58 -8.99
N SER A 321 21.27 23.39 -10.04
CA SER A 321 21.11 24.84 -10.00
C SER A 321 20.57 25.34 -11.36
N PRO A 322 19.38 25.97 -11.40
CA PRO A 322 18.43 26.14 -10.28
C PRO A 322 17.89 24.83 -9.74
N ALA A 323 17.56 24.79 -8.43
CA ALA A 323 17.09 23.58 -7.75
C ALA A 323 15.57 23.56 -7.59
N ARG A 324 14.86 24.65 -7.89
CA ARG A 324 13.40 24.74 -7.79
C ARG A 324 12.81 25.66 -8.85
N ASP A 325 11.55 25.40 -9.18
CA ASP A 325 10.69 26.25 -10.00
C ASP A 325 9.33 26.38 -9.28
N ASP A 326 9.10 27.55 -8.70
CA ASP A 326 7.91 27.83 -7.90
C ASP A 326 6.65 27.84 -8.76
N GLY A 327 6.74 28.26 -10.04
CA GLY A 327 5.60 28.32 -10.95
C GLY A 327 5.13 26.95 -11.42
N ALA A 328 6.07 26.00 -11.60
CA ALA A 328 5.78 24.63 -12.02
C ALA A 328 5.74 23.64 -10.85
N HIS A 329 5.82 24.09 -9.61
CA HIS A 329 5.94 23.27 -8.39
C HIS A 329 7.03 22.18 -8.50
N ARG A 330 8.17 22.50 -9.14
CA ARG A 330 9.29 21.58 -9.29
C ARG A 330 10.34 21.83 -8.23
N LEU A 331 10.77 20.74 -7.60
CA LEU A 331 11.77 20.76 -6.53
C LEU A 331 12.71 19.58 -6.72
N LEU A 332 13.98 19.84 -7.07
CA LEU A 332 14.99 18.79 -7.15
C LEU A 332 15.31 18.22 -5.77
N PRO A 333 15.95 17.06 -5.66
CA PRO A 333 16.39 16.54 -4.38
C PRO A 333 17.31 17.54 -3.64
N HIS A 334 17.01 17.75 -2.36
CA HIS A 334 17.84 18.49 -1.42
C HIS A 334 18.26 17.53 -0.32
N LEU A 335 19.57 17.30 -0.21
CA LEU A 335 20.14 16.58 0.92
C LEU A 335 20.40 17.59 2.03
N LEU A 336 20.18 17.16 3.28
CA LEU A 336 20.33 18.04 4.44
C LEU A 336 21.20 17.37 5.48
N THR A 337 22.25 18.08 5.93
CA THR A 337 23.11 17.68 7.04
C THR A 337 22.88 18.60 8.23
N GLU A 338 23.26 18.15 9.43
CA GLU A 338 23.15 18.91 10.68
C GLU A 338 21.71 19.40 10.99
N VAL A 339 20.71 18.62 10.59
CA VAL A 339 19.30 18.98 10.81
C VAL A 339 18.92 18.75 12.26
N PRO A 340 18.51 19.81 13.00
CA PRO A 340 18.04 19.63 14.38
C PRO A 340 16.80 18.73 14.45
N SER A 341 16.76 17.89 15.46
CA SER A 341 15.69 16.88 15.62
C SER A 341 14.29 17.47 15.79
N HIS A 342 14.16 18.72 16.19
CA HIS A 342 12.86 19.41 16.37
C HIS A 342 12.26 19.93 15.06
N CYS A 343 13.03 20.00 13.96
CA CYS A 343 12.52 20.43 12.66
C CYS A 343 11.41 19.50 12.16
N GLN A 344 10.39 20.06 11.53
CA GLN A 344 9.20 19.30 11.05
C GLN A 344 9.59 18.14 10.13
N LEU A 345 10.58 18.35 9.24
CA LEU A 345 11.04 17.30 8.33
C LEU A 345 11.70 16.09 9.05
N MET A 346 12.12 16.26 10.33
CA MET A 346 12.62 15.16 11.17
C MET A 346 11.49 14.48 11.98
N GLN A 347 10.34 15.13 12.16
CA GLN A 347 9.21 14.66 12.95
C GLN A 347 8.10 14.06 12.09
N GLN A 348 7.88 14.60 10.89
CA GLN A 348 6.80 14.22 9.99
C GLN A 348 7.37 13.45 8.78
N GLU A 349 6.53 12.61 8.16
CA GLU A 349 6.85 12.01 6.86
C GLU A 349 7.04 13.10 5.81
N ILE A 350 8.15 13.05 5.07
CA ILE A 350 8.51 14.10 4.13
C ILE A 350 7.62 14.05 2.89
N PHE A 351 7.43 12.88 2.30
CA PHE A 351 6.64 12.69 1.10
C PHE A 351 7.00 13.68 -0.02
N GLY A 352 8.30 13.75 -0.32
CA GLY A 352 8.87 14.68 -1.25
C GLY A 352 10.41 14.54 -1.36
N PRO A 353 11.08 15.40 -2.14
CA PRO A 353 12.48 15.24 -2.50
C PRO A 353 13.48 15.84 -1.47
N LEU A 354 13.12 15.87 -0.19
CA LEU A 354 14.06 16.27 0.86
C LEU A 354 14.61 15.02 1.54
N LEU A 355 15.92 14.98 1.79
CA LEU A 355 16.60 13.80 2.34
C LEU A 355 17.58 14.20 3.46
N PRO A 356 17.13 14.17 4.73
CA PRO A 356 18.03 14.36 5.87
C PRO A 356 19.03 13.22 6.00
N ILE A 357 20.25 13.57 6.35
CA ILE A 357 21.36 12.67 6.61
C ILE A 357 21.66 12.72 8.12
N VAL A 358 21.62 11.57 8.76
CA VAL A 358 21.84 11.39 10.20
C VAL A 358 23.09 10.55 10.40
N PRO A 359 24.22 11.11 10.86
CA PRO A 359 25.41 10.33 11.15
C PRO A 359 25.23 9.52 12.43
N TYR A 360 25.86 8.34 12.49
CA TYR A 360 25.93 7.50 13.68
C TYR A 360 27.36 7.05 13.98
N ASP A 361 27.69 6.79 15.24
CA ASP A 361 28.99 6.31 15.67
C ASP A 361 29.04 4.79 15.78
N SER A 362 27.91 4.16 16.05
CA SER A 362 27.78 2.71 16.09
C SER A 362 26.47 2.24 15.51
N LEU A 363 26.45 0.98 15.02
CA LEU A 363 25.22 0.38 14.51
C LEU A 363 24.12 0.31 15.57
N ASP A 364 24.47 0.05 16.83
CA ASP A 364 23.51 0.00 17.93
C ASP A 364 22.84 1.36 18.19
N GLU A 365 23.61 2.45 18.04
CA GLU A 365 23.06 3.81 18.08
C GLU A 365 22.08 4.04 16.93
N ALA A 366 22.44 3.65 15.70
CA ALA A 366 21.54 3.77 14.55
C ALA A 366 20.23 2.97 14.75
N LEU A 367 20.32 1.74 15.25
CA LEU A 367 19.16 0.92 15.56
C LEU A 367 18.30 1.52 16.68
N ALA A 368 18.93 2.05 17.74
CA ALA A 368 18.22 2.75 18.81
C ALA A 368 17.52 4.02 18.30
N TYR A 369 18.16 4.78 17.41
CA TYR A 369 17.56 5.95 16.76
C TYR A 369 16.31 5.59 15.97
N ILE A 370 16.33 4.48 15.24
CA ILE A 370 15.17 3.97 14.49
C ILE A 370 14.08 3.49 15.45
N ALA A 371 14.45 2.71 16.47
CA ALA A 371 13.51 2.13 17.44
C ALA A 371 12.77 3.18 18.27
N ALA A 372 13.37 4.37 18.48
CA ALA A 372 12.74 5.49 19.18
C ALA A 372 11.63 6.18 18.37
N ARG A 373 11.41 5.78 17.10
CA ARG A 373 10.43 6.37 16.18
C ARG A 373 9.27 5.41 15.93
N PRO A 374 8.10 5.92 15.49
CA PRO A 374 7.02 5.07 15.05
C PRO A 374 7.47 4.11 13.94
N ARG A 375 7.00 2.86 14.01
CA ARG A 375 7.34 1.82 13.04
C ARG A 375 6.95 2.25 11.63
N PRO A 376 7.90 2.28 10.66
CA PRO A 376 7.66 2.75 9.30
C PRO A 376 7.01 1.67 8.43
N LEU A 377 6.46 2.08 7.28
CA LEU A 377 5.97 1.16 6.26
C LEU A 377 7.12 0.39 5.60
N ALA A 378 8.24 1.05 5.32
CA ALA A 378 9.41 0.42 4.72
C ALA A 378 10.68 0.68 5.53
N PHE A 379 11.62 -0.26 5.44
CA PHE A 379 12.98 -0.16 5.98
C PHE A 379 13.98 -0.58 4.89
N TYR A 380 15.05 0.17 4.73
CA TYR A 380 16.11 -0.12 3.76
C TYR A 380 17.43 -0.34 4.48
N LEU A 381 18.06 -1.47 4.22
CA LEU A 381 19.38 -1.80 4.72
C LEU A 381 20.37 -1.93 3.56
N MET A 382 21.43 -1.14 3.59
CA MET A 382 22.56 -1.23 2.66
C MET A 382 23.74 -1.88 3.38
N SER A 383 23.94 -3.18 3.18
CA SER A 383 25.02 -3.96 3.77
C SER A 383 25.29 -5.22 2.97
N LEU A 384 26.54 -5.58 2.82
CA LEU A 384 26.98 -6.83 2.17
C LEU A 384 27.30 -7.93 3.20
N ASP A 385 27.27 -7.63 4.52
CA ASP A 385 27.50 -8.58 5.60
C ASP A 385 26.21 -9.35 5.96
N PRO A 386 26.13 -10.67 5.67
CA PRO A 386 24.96 -11.48 6.00
C PRO A 386 24.64 -11.56 7.50
N ALA A 387 25.65 -11.48 8.37
CA ALA A 387 25.44 -11.54 9.82
C ALA A 387 24.76 -10.26 10.31
N LEU A 388 25.20 -9.10 9.80
CA LEU A 388 24.57 -7.80 10.07
C LEU A 388 23.16 -7.75 9.51
N GLN A 389 22.93 -8.22 8.27
CA GLN A 389 21.60 -8.32 7.69
C GLN A 389 20.63 -9.09 8.59
N GLN A 390 21.05 -10.26 9.09
CA GLN A 390 20.25 -11.09 9.99
C GLN A 390 20.01 -10.44 11.37
N LYS A 391 20.98 -9.68 11.88
CA LYS A 391 20.82 -8.89 13.11
C LYS A 391 19.73 -7.83 12.91
N VAL A 392 19.83 -7.02 11.86
CA VAL A 392 18.89 -5.94 11.58
C VAL A 392 17.48 -6.47 11.31
N ILE A 393 17.30 -7.57 10.56
CA ILE A 393 16.00 -8.21 10.36
C ILE A 393 15.33 -8.57 11.69
N ARG A 394 16.09 -9.06 12.68
CA ARG A 394 15.53 -9.52 13.97
C ARG A 394 15.28 -8.38 14.96
N GLU A 395 16.10 -7.33 14.90
CA GLU A 395 16.09 -6.25 15.89
C GLU A 395 15.24 -5.05 15.47
N THR A 396 14.73 -5.02 14.23
CA THR A 396 13.92 -3.90 13.71
C THR A 396 12.50 -4.33 13.38
N HIS A 397 11.59 -3.36 13.34
CA HIS A 397 10.18 -3.60 13.04
C HIS A 397 9.66 -2.58 12.02
N SER A 398 9.18 -3.07 10.89
CA SER A 398 8.59 -2.27 9.80
C SER A 398 7.48 -3.05 9.11
N GLY A 399 6.72 -2.42 8.24
CA GLY A 399 5.78 -3.12 7.36
C GLY A 399 6.50 -4.07 6.40
N GLY A 400 7.59 -3.63 5.80
CA GLY A 400 8.46 -4.44 4.95
C GLY A 400 9.90 -3.94 4.97
N MET A 401 10.84 -4.77 4.46
CA MET A 401 12.26 -4.42 4.37
C MET A 401 12.80 -4.80 3.00
N ALA A 402 13.70 -3.96 2.46
CA ALA A 402 14.55 -4.35 1.34
C ALA A 402 16.03 -4.25 1.75
N ILE A 403 16.84 -5.19 1.28
CA ILE A 403 18.29 -5.24 1.52
C ILE A 403 18.99 -4.97 0.20
N ASN A 404 19.91 -4.01 0.21
CA ASN A 404 20.69 -3.58 -0.94
C ASN A 404 19.84 -3.13 -2.14
N ASP A 405 18.64 -2.62 -1.84
CA ASP A 405 17.71 -2.06 -2.81
C ASP A 405 16.75 -1.10 -2.12
N SER A 406 15.98 -0.33 -2.91
CA SER A 406 14.89 0.49 -2.39
C SER A 406 13.68 0.42 -3.31
N LEU A 407 12.47 0.59 -2.75
CA LEU A 407 11.21 0.62 -3.47
C LEU A 407 10.73 -0.73 -4.03
N PHE A 408 11.59 -1.53 -4.65
CA PHE A 408 11.19 -2.71 -5.45
C PHE A 408 10.50 -3.83 -4.65
N GLN A 409 10.59 -3.86 -3.31
CA GLN A 409 9.83 -4.81 -2.49
C GLN A 409 8.31 -4.70 -2.69
N VAL A 410 7.80 -3.51 -3.09
CA VAL A 410 6.36 -3.31 -3.36
C VAL A 410 5.90 -3.96 -4.67
N ALA A 411 6.83 -4.27 -5.57
CA ALA A 411 6.53 -4.92 -6.85
C ALA A 411 6.41 -6.45 -6.75
N ALA A 412 6.66 -7.02 -5.58
CA ALA A 412 6.56 -8.46 -5.36
C ALA A 412 5.10 -8.88 -5.18
N ASP A 413 4.50 -9.48 -6.21
CA ASP A 413 3.08 -9.89 -6.21
C ASP A 413 2.74 -11.02 -5.22
N ASP A 414 3.70 -11.81 -4.77
CA ASP A 414 3.50 -13.03 -3.95
C ASP A 414 3.90 -12.84 -2.48
N VAL A 415 3.88 -11.61 -2.00
CA VAL A 415 4.19 -11.31 -0.59
C VAL A 415 3.19 -10.31 -0.01
N PRO A 416 2.93 -10.36 1.31
CA PRO A 416 2.07 -9.37 1.95
C PRO A 416 2.70 -7.97 1.84
N PHE A 417 1.88 -6.99 1.50
CA PHE A 417 2.24 -5.58 1.58
C PHE A 417 1.30 -4.90 2.56
N GLY A 418 1.85 -4.21 3.55
CA GLY A 418 1.09 -3.49 4.57
C GLY A 418 1.96 -3.00 5.70
N GLY A 419 1.46 -2.01 6.44
CA GLY A 419 2.14 -1.37 7.55
C GLY A 419 1.91 -2.05 8.90
N ILE A 420 2.54 -1.49 9.94
CA ILE A 420 2.38 -1.92 11.34
C ILE A 420 2.34 -0.73 12.29
N GLY A 421 1.35 -0.66 13.15
CA GLY A 421 1.16 0.44 14.11
C GLY A 421 0.83 1.75 13.41
N ALA A 422 1.71 2.75 13.49
CA ALA A 422 1.49 4.06 12.87
C ALA A 422 1.54 4.02 11.33
N SER A 423 2.18 3.02 10.74
CA SER A 423 2.26 2.84 9.28
C SER A 423 1.11 2.02 8.69
N GLY A 424 0.22 1.46 9.51
CA GLY A 424 -0.97 0.79 9.02
C GLY A 424 -1.41 -0.43 9.80
N MET A 425 -2.43 -1.10 9.27
CA MET A 425 -2.94 -2.40 9.73
C MET A 425 -3.51 -3.20 8.56
N GLY A 426 -3.37 -4.51 8.64
CA GLY A 426 -3.71 -5.40 7.54
C GLY A 426 -2.66 -5.36 6.42
N HIS A 427 -2.98 -6.00 5.34
CA HIS A 427 -2.13 -6.08 4.15
C HIS A 427 -2.97 -6.52 2.95
N TYR A 428 -2.48 -6.20 1.76
CA TYR A 428 -3.10 -6.68 0.52
C TYR A 428 -2.01 -6.93 -0.52
N HIS A 429 -1.98 -7.79 -1.29
CA HIS A 429 -1.25 -8.26 -2.47
C HIS A 429 -1.36 -9.77 -2.53
N GLY A 430 -1.33 -10.32 -3.72
CA GLY A 430 -1.25 -11.76 -3.95
C GLY A 430 -2.31 -12.57 -3.22
N HIS A 431 -1.87 -13.64 -2.59
CA HIS A 431 -2.73 -14.52 -1.81
C HIS A 431 -3.29 -13.86 -0.56
N GLU A 432 -2.47 -13.07 0.13
CA GLU A 432 -2.87 -12.34 1.33
C GLU A 432 -3.97 -11.32 1.02
N GLY A 433 -3.90 -10.63 -0.12
CA GLY A 433 -4.97 -9.75 -0.58
C GLY A 433 -6.26 -10.49 -0.88
N PHE A 434 -6.20 -11.67 -1.50
CA PHE A 434 -7.35 -12.54 -1.65
C PHE A 434 -7.94 -12.95 -0.29
N LEU A 435 -7.12 -13.29 0.69
CA LEU A 435 -7.57 -13.65 2.05
C LEU A 435 -8.18 -12.47 2.79
N THR A 436 -7.59 -11.29 2.70
CA THR A 436 -8.08 -10.05 3.32
C THR A 436 -9.50 -9.71 2.87
N PHE A 437 -9.80 -9.91 1.60
CA PHE A 437 -11.13 -9.69 1.04
C PHE A 437 -12.03 -10.95 1.03
N SER A 438 -11.67 -11.98 1.79
CA SER A 438 -12.41 -13.23 1.90
C SER A 438 -12.78 -13.56 3.34
N LYS A 439 -13.99 -14.09 3.55
CA LYS A 439 -14.36 -14.75 4.80
C LYS A 439 -13.87 -16.19 4.79
N ALA A 440 -12.93 -16.52 5.65
CA ALA A 440 -12.54 -17.90 5.93
C ALA A 440 -13.66 -18.57 6.76
N LYS A 441 -14.51 -19.35 6.10
CA LYS A 441 -15.63 -20.06 6.74
C LYS A 441 -15.24 -21.48 7.06
N THR A 442 -15.24 -21.83 8.34
CA THR A 442 -15.04 -23.21 8.77
C THR A 442 -16.30 -24.03 8.55
N VAL A 443 -16.17 -25.17 7.88
CA VAL A 443 -17.22 -26.15 7.68
C VAL A 443 -16.77 -27.49 8.29
N LEU A 444 -17.46 -27.92 9.34
CA LEU A 444 -17.32 -29.25 9.92
C LEU A 444 -18.47 -30.12 9.41
N SER A 445 -18.15 -31.17 8.70
CA SER A 445 -19.12 -32.15 8.20
C SER A 445 -18.88 -33.51 8.84
N ARG A 446 -20.00 -34.14 9.22
CA ARG A 446 -20.02 -35.51 9.75
C ARG A 446 -20.94 -36.36 8.89
N GLY A 447 -20.51 -37.60 8.65
CA GLY A 447 -21.34 -38.58 8.03
C GLY A 447 -22.32 -39.24 9.03
N ARG A 448 -22.79 -40.42 8.66
CA ARG A 448 -23.74 -41.17 9.45
C ARG A 448 -23.19 -41.59 10.83
N PHE A 449 -21.89 -41.80 10.93
CA PHE A 449 -21.20 -42.13 12.18
C PHE A 449 -20.59 -40.88 12.81
N SER A 450 -20.79 -40.70 14.11
CA SER A 450 -20.26 -39.58 14.87
C SER A 450 -19.78 -40.01 16.25
N THR A 451 -18.58 -39.64 16.60
CA THR A 451 -18.02 -39.78 17.97
C THR A 451 -18.56 -38.69 18.89
N GLY A 452 -19.21 -37.64 18.37
CA GLY A 452 -19.69 -36.51 19.15
C GLY A 452 -20.66 -36.90 20.29
N THR A 453 -21.39 -37.98 20.14
CA THR A 453 -22.30 -38.52 21.19
C THR A 453 -21.55 -39.06 22.41
N MET A 454 -20.25 -39.35 22.28
CA MET A 454 -19.43 -39.82 23.41
C MET A 454 -19.26 -38.77 24.51
N VAL A 455 -19.39 -37.49 24.18
CA VAL A 455 -19.28 -36.38 25.17
C VAL A 455 -20.67 -35.95 25.70
N HIS A 456 -21.77 -36.56 25.24
CA HIS A 456 -23.12 -36.21 25.69
C HIS A 456 -23.45 -36.84 27.04
N PRO A 457 -24.33 -36.22 27.85
CA PRO A 457 -24.85 -36.83 29.08
C PRO A 457 -25.61 -38.11 28.78
N PRO A 458 -25.78 -39.00 29.77
CA PRO A 458 -25.28 -38.87 31.14
C PRO A 458 -23.80 -39.04 31.24
N TYR A 459 -23.19 -38.14 32.07
CA TYR A 459 -21.74 -38.10 32.27
C TYR A 459 -21.21 -39.24 33.12
N ARG A 460 -19.87 -39.36 33.22
CA ARG A 460 -19.13 -40.35 34.02
C ARG A 460 -19.20 -41.79 33.50
N ARG A 461 -19.59 -41.99 32.25
CA ARG A 461 -19.49 -43.30 31.57
C ARG A 461 -18.02 -43.72 31.42
N TRP A 462 -17.74 -45.00 31.34
CA TRP A 462 -16.37 -45.53 31.29
C TRP A 462 -15.53 -44.93 30.13
N HIS A 463 -16.10 -44.80 28.95
CA HIS A 463 -15.46 -44.23 27.78
C HIS A 463 -15.13 -42.73 27.98
N GLN A 464 -15.98 -41.99 28.69
CA GLN A 464 -15.69 -40.58 29.03
C GLN A 464 -14.53 -40.47 30.04
N ARG A 465 -14.49 -41.39 31.05
CA ARG A 465 -13.37 -41.45 32.01
C ARG A 465 -12.04 -41.78 31.31
N LEU A 466 -12.06 -42.75 30.38
CA LEU A 466 -10.89 -43.11 29.59
C LEU A 466 -10.42 -41.95 28.71
N MET A 467 -11.37 -41.30 28.04
CA MET A 467 -11.06 -40.10 27.25
C MET A 467 -10.41 -39.02 28.09
N MET A 468 -11.00 -38.68 29.26
CA MET A 468 -10.41 -37.66 30.16
C MET A 468 -9.02 -38.09 30.65
N ALA A 469 -8.82 -39.36 30.99
CA ALA A 469 -7.52 -39.87 31.41
C ALA A 469 -6.45 -39.82 30.30
N LEU A 470 -6.86 -39.93 29.03
CA LEU A 470 -5.94 -39.85 27.89
C LEU A 470 -5.58 -38.40 27.49
N PHE A 471 -6.56 -37.48 27.56
CA PHE A 471 -6.41 -36.12 27.04
C PHE A 471 -6.14 -35.05 28.11
N LEU A 472 -6.29 -35.36 29.41
CA LEU A 472 -6.01 -34.47 30.53
C LEU A 472 -4.70 -34.81 31.26
N ARG A 473 -3.78 -35.49 30.58
CA ARG A 473 -2.42 -35.79 31.14
C ARG A 473 -1.46 -34.63 30.97
#